data_71174db7a8762895c145d126ed5a7b8e
#
_entry.id   71174db7a8762895c145d126ed5a7b8e
#
_cell.length_a   1.000
_cell.length_b   1.000
_cell.length_c   1.000
_cell.angle_alpha   90.00
_cell.angle_beta   90.00
_cell.angle_gamma   90.00
#
_symmetry.space_group_name_H-M   'P 1'
#
loop_
_entity.id
_entity.type
_entity.pdbx_description
1 polymer ?
#
loop_
_entity_poly.entity_id
_entity_poly.type
_entity_poly.pdbx_seq_one_letter_code
_entity_poly.pdbx_strand_id
1 'polypeptide(L)'
;MKKLILLFLVSSFITSCAPATQIPQKEMITVYSTSAAEPWLNELYTCAESTSVVLNVTADAPDIYLRVGEPKNIISPVYQIDEEEILIVANRESVIQNLSLIEAQDLFAQGNASTQVWVYASDADVQNVFDQLVMKSRSVTSFANVAASPQQMSDLLNTEKDTVGILPRQWMAGSAREVYFAGSVPVLAITQAEPKGAVLDLISCLQR
;
A
#
# COMPACT_ATOMS: atom_id res chain seq x y z
N MET A 1 66.85 -63.91 29.11
CA MET A 1 66.80 -62.60 28.42
C MET A 1 65.52 -62.51 27.60
N LYS A 2 64.47 -61.91 28.18
CA LYS A 2 63.14 -61.78 27.55
C LYS A 2 62.98 -60.32 27.10
N LYS A 3 62.92 -60.10 25.75
CA LYS A 3 62.65 -58.78 25.16
C LYS A 3 61.16 -58.51 25.24
N LEU A 4 60.80 -57.51 25.97
CA LEU A 4 59.43 -57.00 26.05
C LEU A 4 59.18 -55.99 24.91
N ILE A 5 58.39 -56.37 23.94
CA ILE A 5 57.97 -55.46 22.84
C ILE A 5 56.73 -54.70 23.28
N LEU A 6 56.91 -53.41 23.50
CA LEU A 6 55.83 -52.45 23.90
C LEU A 6 55.18 -52.00 22.60
N LEU A 7 53.93 -52.46 22.31
CA LEU A 7 53.15 -52.04 21.17
C LEU A 7 52.41 -50.75 21.50
N PHE A 8 52.85 -49.62 20.96
CA PHE A 8 52.15 -48.32 21.07
C PHE A 8 50.98 -48.27 20.07
N LEU A 9 49.76 -48.40 20.56
CA LEU A 9 48.55 -48.23 19.80
C LEU A 9 48.25 -46.72 19.72
N VAL A 10 48.61 -46.07 18.60
CA VAL A 10 48.25 -44.68 18.31
C VAL A 10 46.80 -44.67 17.82
N SER A 11 45.89 -44.31 18.71
CA SER A 11 44.48 -44.11 18.35
C SER A 11 44.31 -42.74 17.73
N SER A 12 44.21 -42.69 16.40
CA SER A 12 43.92 -41.45 15.62
C SER A 12 42.47 -41.09 15.78
N PHE A 13 42.15 -40.11 16.63
CA PHE A 13 40.84 -39.46 16.68
C PHE A 13 40.67 -38.59 15.42
N ILE A 14 39.96 -39.11 14.41
CA ILE A 14 39.51 -38.31 13.28
C ILE A 14 38.32 -37.48 13.78
N THR A 15 38.56 -36.24 14.20
CA THR A 15 37.51 -35.25 14.45
C THR A 15 36.89 -34.85 13.10
N SER A 16 35.79 -35.49 12.73
CA SER A 16 34.99 -35.10 11.59
C SER A 16 34.30 -33.77 11.94
N CYS A 17 34.86 -32.65 11.50
CA CYS A 17 34.14 -31.38 11.44
C CYS A 17 33.07 -31.53 10.35
N ALA A 18 31.83 -31.88 10.73
CA ALA A 18 30.69 -31.69 9.86
C ALA A 18 30.55 -30.19 9.56
N PRO A 19 30.47 -29.77 8.27
CA PRO A 19 30.18 -28.39 7.97
C PRO A 19 28.84 -28.05 8.60
N ALA A 20 28.80 -27.04 9.46
CA ALA A 20 27.57 -26.51 10.00
C ALA A 20 26.74 -26.06 8.79
N THR A 21 25.63 -26.74 8.56
CA THR A 21 24.66 -26.32 7.56
C THR A 21 24.15 -24.96 8.01
N GLN A 22 24.68 -23.89 7.43
CA GLN A 22 24.17 -22.55 7.67
C GLN A 22 22.71 -22.56 7.15
N ILE A 23 21.75 -22.52 8.06
CA ILE A 23 20.37 -22.24 7.72
C ILE A 23 20.40 -20.86 7.07
N PRO A 24 19.96 -20.70 5.82
CA PRO A 24 19.94 -19.39 5.18
C PRO A 24 19.14 -18.44 6.08
N GLN A 25 19.83 -17.44 6.61
CA GLN A 25 19.19 -16.42 7.42
C GLN A 25 18.31 -15.60 6.49
N LYS A 26 17.00 -15.67 6.70
CA LYS A 26 16.06 -14.86 5.92
C LYS A 26 16.34 -13.38 6.20
N GLU A 27 16.49 -12.60 5.15
CA GLU A 27 16.64 -11.16 5.23
C GLU A 27 15.32 -10.54 5.67
N MET A 28 15.36 -9.62 6.64
CA MET A 28 14.17 -8.92 7.12
C MET A 28 14.11 -7.54 6.47
N ILE A 29 13.01 -7.24 5.77
CA ILE A 29 12.75 -5.96 5.14
C ILE A 29 11.56 -5.31 5.83
N THR A 30 11.72 -4.06 6.23
CA THR A 30 10.65 -3.28 6.86
C THR A 30 9.81 -2.59 5.78
N VAL A 31 8.48 -2.68 5.93
CA VAL A 31 7.55 -2.12 4.96
C VAL A 31 6.45 -1.34 5.67
N TYR A 32 5.95 -0.32 5.00
CA TYR A 32 4.74 0.39 5.41
C TYR A 32 3.87 0.65 4.19
N SER A 33 2.56 0.64 4.37
CA SER A 33 1.60 0.99 3.34
C SER A 33 0.57 1.98 3.88
N THR A 34 0.18 2.96 3.09
CA THR A 34 -1.06 3.69 3.37
C THR A 34 -2.25 2.74 3.24
N SER A 35 -3.37 3.08 3.85
CA SER A 35 -4.58 2.26 3.74
C SER A 35 -5.07 2.12 2.29
N ALA A 36 -4.82 3.11 1.45
CA ALA A 36 -5.20 3.04 0.04
C ALA A 36 -4.31 2.10 -0.78
N ALA A 37 -3.03 2.00 -0.42
CA ALA A 37 -2.06 1.15 -1.09
C ALA A 37 -1.96 -0.28 -0.50
N GLU A 38 -2.86 -0.66 0.40
CA GLU A 38 -2.89 -1.98 1.03
C GLU A 38 -3.01 -3.16 0.02
N PRO A 39 -3.72 -3.06 -1.13
CA PRO A 39 -3.71 -4.10 -2.15
C PRO A 39 -2.29 -4.46 -2.63
N TRP A 40 -1.43 -3.48 -2.86
CA TRP A 40 -0.04 -3.69 -3.28
C TRP A 40 0.86 -4.23 -2.15
N LEU A 41 0.52 -4.00 -0.90
CA LEU A 41 1.18 -4.67 0.22
C LEU A 41 0.94 -6.20 0.15
N ASN A 42 -0.26 -6.64 -0.23
CA ASN A 42 -0.55 -8.06 -0.43
C ASN A 42 0.24 -8.65 -1.60
N GLU A 43 0.41 -7.90 -2.69
CA GLU A 43 1.29 -8.30 -3.80
C GLU A 43 2.75 -8.38 -3.36
N LEU A 44 3.22 -7.43 -2.53
CA LEU A 44 4.55 -7.44 -1.97
C LEU A 44 4.81 -8.70 -1.11
N TYR A 45 3.81 -9.17 -0.34
CA TYR A 45 3.90 -10.45 0.38
C TYR A 45 4.08 -11.62 -0.60
N THR A 46 3.35 -11.62 -1.71
CA THR A 46 3.50 -12.64 -2.76
C THR A 46 4.90 -12.62 -3.38
N CYS A 47 5.45 -11.42 -3.63
CA CYS A 47 6.83 -11.25 -4.07
C CYS A 47 7.85 -11.78 -3.04
N ALA A 48 7.62 -11.52 -1.76
CA ALA A 48 8.51 -11.97 -0.69
C ALA A 48 8.52 -13.50 -0.50
N GLU A 49 7.39 -14.17 -0.77
CA GLU A 49 7.31 -15.64 -0.72
C GLU A 49 8.23 -16.31 -1.75
N SER A 50 8.45 -15.67 -2.91
CA SER A 50 9.33 -16.16 -3.97
C SER A 50 10.81 -15.92 -3.68
N THR A 51 11.12 -15.12 -2.67
CA THR A 51 12.47 -14.76 -2.23
C THR A 51 12.67 -15.24 -0.79
N SER A 52 13.92 -15.31 -0.32
CA SER A 52 14.20 -15.68 1.08
C SER A 52 14.05 -14.46 2.03
N VAL A 53 13.01 -13.66 1.84
CA VAL A 53 12.73 -12.42 2.59
C VAL A 53 11.59 -12.61 3.58
N VAL A 54 11.66 -11.90 4.70
CA VAL A 54 10.56 -11.75 5.68
C VAL A 54 10.19 -10.28 5.73
N LEU A 55 8.91 -9.96 5.49
CA LEU A 55 8.42 -8.60 5.63
C LEU A 55 8.00 -8.32 7.08
N ASN A 56 8.41 -7.16 7.59
CA ASN A 56 7.98 -6.63 8.88
C ASN A 56 7.27 -5.29 8.67
N VAL A 57 5.99 -5.21 9.00
CA VAL A 57 5.20 -4.00 8.83
C VAL A 57 5.45 -3.03 9.96
N THR A 58 5.97 -1.85 9.64
CA THR A 58 6.22 -0.77 10.61
C THR A 58 6.14 0.60 9.92
N ALA A 59 5.58 1.58 10.61
CA ALA A 59 5.56 2.96 10.15
C ALA A 59 6.86 3.73 10.44
N ASP A 60 7.74 3.16 11.29
CA ASP A 60 8.98 3.80 11.69
C ASP A 60 10.09 3.47 10.69
N ALA A 61 10.46 4.47 9.87
CA ALA A 61 11.53 4.44 8.89
C ALA A 61 11.58 3.14 8.05
N PRO A 62 10.50 2.77 7.33
CA PRO A 62 10.45 1.54 6.55
C PRO A 62 11.45 1.57 5.39
N ASP A 63 11.96 0.38 5.00
CA ASP A 63 12.79 0.22 3.81
C ASP A 63 11.99 0.48 2.52
N ILE A 64 10.70 0.08 2.52
CA ILE A 64 9.75 0.32 1.42
C ILE A 64 8.48 0.95 1.98
N TYR A 65 8.11 2.11 1.47
CA TYR A 65 6.86 2.81 1.77
C TYR A 65 5.95 2.83 0.54
N LEU A 66 4.78 2.16 0.62
CA LEU A 66 3.79 2.11 -0.46
C LEU A 66 2.73 3.19 -0.26
N ARG A 67 2.39 3.90 -1.35
CA ARG A 67 1.35 4.92 -1.32
C ARG A 67 0.71 5.15 -2.69
N VAL A 68 -0.48 5.72 -2.70
CA VAL A 68 -1.18 6.20 -3.89
C VAL A 68 -0.87 7.69 -4.12
N GLY A 69 -0.49 8.04 -5.34
CA GLY A 69 -0.20 9.41 -5.74
C GLY A 69 1.13 9.97 -5.21
N GLU A 70 1.57 11.04 -5.82
CA GLU A 70 2.84 11.68 -5.48
C GLU A 70 2.73 12.52 -4.19
N PRO A 71 3.69 12.42 -3.26
CA PRO A 71 3.77 13.34 -2.13
C PRO A 71 4.23 14.72 -2.60
N LYS A 72 3.84 15.77 -1.88
CA LYS A 72 4.16 17.18 -2.24
C LYS A 72 5.66 17.48 -2.32
N ASN A 73 6.47 16.78 -1.51
CA ASN A 73 7.92 16.97 -1.45
C ASN A 73 8.58 15.59 -1.48
N ILE A 74 9.18 15.24 -2.61
CA ILE A 74 9.92 13.99 -2.78
C ILE A 74 11.41 14.30 -2.77
N ILE A 75 12.13 13.79 -1.79
CA ILE A 75 13.59 13.85 -1.69
C ILE A 75 14.24 12.47 -1.72
N SER A 76 13.42 11.43 -1.62
CA SER A 76 13.80 10.02 -1.57
C SER A 76 13.65 9.36 -2.94
N PRO A 77 14.34 8.26 -3.23
CA PRO A 77 14.11 7.49 -4.45
C PRO A 77 12.67 6.97 -4.51
N VAL A 78 12.05 7.08 -5.68
CA VAL A 78 10.64 6.73 -5.92
C VAL A 78 10.54 5.86 -7.15
N TYR A 79 9.75 4.79 -7.04
CA TYR A 79 9.52 3.82 -8.09
C TYR A 79 8.02 3.68 -8.30
N GLN A 80 7.55 3.96 -9.50
CA GLN A 80 6.18 3.63 -9.87
C GLN A 80 6.07 2.11 -10.02
N ILE A 81 5.10 1.54 -9.31
CA ILE A 81 4.83 0.10 -9.34
C ILE A 81 3.53 -0.22 -10.06
N ASP A 82 2.57 0.72 -10.10
CA ASP A 82 1.29 0.58 -10.77
C ASP A 82 0.64 1.96 -10.99
N GLU A 83 -0.61 1.96 -11.46
CA GLU A 83 -1.49 3.12 -11.53
C GLU A 83 -2.83 2.82 -10.84
N GLU A 84 -3.38 3.81 -10.13
CA GLU A 84 -4.67 3.71 -9.47
C GLU A 84 -5.61 4.80 -9.98
N GLU A 85 -6.85 4.42 -10.25
CA GLU A 85 -7.89 5.34 -10.66
C GLU A 85 -8.66 5.87 -9.44
N ILE A 86 -8.79 7.19 -9.34
CA ILE A 86 -9.55 7.84 -8.29
C ILE A 86 -10.93 8.22 -8.81
N LEU A 87 -11.95 7.77 -8.10
CA LEU A 87 -13.34 7.89 -8.47
C LEU A 87 -14.12 8.70 -7.44
N ILE A 88 -15.17 9.38 -7.88
CA ILE A 88 -16.28 9.74 -7.02
C ILE A 88 -17.35 8.66 -7.22
N VAL A 89 -17.79 8.10 -6.12
CA VAL A 89 -18.66 6.93 -6.09
C VAL A 89 -19.88 7.25 -5.24
N ALA A 90 -21.05 6.79 -5.68
CA ALA A 90 -22.29 6.88 -4.93
C ALA A 90 -22.96 5.49 -4.82
N ASN A 91 -23.87 5.34 -3.87
CA ASN A 91 -24.72 4.16 -3.81
C ASN A 91 -25.54 4.03 -5.11
N ARG A 92 -25.81 2.81 -5.57
CA ARG A 92 -26.58 2.57 -6.79
C ARG A 92 -27.99 3.18 -6.76
N GLU A 93 -28.60 3.26 -5.58
CA GLU A 93 -29.93 3.83 -5.39
C GLU A 93 -29.90 5.37 -5.21
N SER A 94 -28.71 5.98 -5.18
CA SER A 94 -28.55 7.43 -5.08
C SER A 94 -29.14 8.13 -6.29
N VAL A 95 -29.70 9.31 -6.06
CA VAL A 95 -30.20 10.21 -7.14
C VAL A 95 -29.06 10.78 -7.99
N ILE A 96 -27.83 10.79 -7.47
CA ILE A 96 -26.63 11.22 -8.18
C ILE A 96 -26.24 10.11 -9.16
N GLN A 97 -26.23 10.42 -10.46
CA GLN A 97 -25.90 9.42 -11.49
C GLN A 97 -24.57 9.71 -12.17
N ASN A 98 -24.42 10.89 -12.73
CA ASN A 98 -23.21 11.33 -13.39
C ASN A 98 -22.96 12.79 -12.96
N LEU A 99 -21.70 13.13 -12.76
CA LEU A 99 -21.26 14.46 -12.38
C LEU A 99 -20.29 14.99 -13.43
N SER A 100 -20.42 16.27 -13.77
CA SER A 100 -19.31 17.03 -14.35
C SER A 100 -18.31 17.44 -13.25
N LEU A 101 -17.13 17.88 -13.64
CA LEU A 101 -16.13 18.40 -12.68
C LEU A 101 -16.72 19.53 -11.81
N ILE A 102 -17.48 20.45 -12.40
CA ILE A 102 -18.06 21.59 -11.68
C ILE A 102 -19.08 21.09 -10.65
N GLU A 103 -19.97 20.17 -11.03
CA GLU A 103 -20.96 19.59 -10.12
C GLU A 103 -20.29 18.80 -8.98
N ALA A 104 -19.22 18.05 -9.28
CA ALA A 104 -18.43 17.37 -8.26
C ALA A 104 -17.80 18.37 -7.28
N GLN A 105 -17.18 19.44 -7.79
CA GLN A 105 -16.62 20.51 -6.96
C GLN A 105 -17.67 21.18 -6.09
N ASP A 106 -18.85 21.49 -6.64
CA ASP A 106 -19.93 22.14 -5.90
C ASP A 106 -20.48 21.23 -4.81
N LEU A 107 -20.69 19.94 -5.13
CA LEU A 107 -21.17 18.95 -4.18
C LEU A 107 -20.21 18.80 -2.99
N PHE A 108 -18.91 18.67 -3.23
CA PHE A 108 -17.93 18.51 -2.17
C PHE A 108 -17.61 19.81 -1.42
N ALA A 109 -17.74 20.98 -2.06
CA ALA A 109 -17.48 22.27 -1.41
C ALA A 109 -18.67 22.80 -0.60
N GLN A 110 -19.89 22.58 -1.04
CA GLN A 110 -21.08 23.16 -0.44
C GLN A 110 -21.92 22.12 0.31
N GLY A 111 -21.76 20.84 -0.04
CA GLY A 111 -22.67 19.79 0.39
C GLY A 111 -24.03 19.87 -0.31
N ASN A 112 -24.90 18.95 0.08
CA ASN A 112 -26.29 18.91 -0.38
C ASN A 112 -27.17 18.42 0.78
N ALA A 113 -28.34 19.03 0.96
CA ALA A 113 -29.26 18.69 2.05
C ALA A 113 -29.75 17.23 2.01
N SER A 114 -29.75 16.59 0.83
CA SER A 114 -30.22 15.22 0.61
C SER A 114 -29.09 14.20 0.41
N THR A 115 -27.82 14.61 0.49
CA THR A 115 -26.70 13.72 0.21
C THR A 115 -25.60 13.90 1.25
N GLN A 116 -25.18 12.81 1.86
CA GLN A 116 -24.04 12.79 2.77
C GLN A 116 -22.75 12.70 1.99
N VAL A 117 -21.90 13.70 2.12
CA VAL A 117 -20.57 13.73 1.51
C VAL A 117 -19.57 13.07 2.46
N TRP A 118 -18.80 12.13 1.95
CA TRP A 118 -17.74 11.44 2.68
C TRP A 118 -16.39 11.68 2.05
N VAL A 119 -15.40 11.96 2.87
CA VAL A 119 -14.01 12.25 2.50
C VAL A 119 -13.07 11.48 3.40
N TYR A 120 -11.76 11.58 3.16
CA TYR A 120 -10.74 11.07 4.08
C TYR A 120 -10.15 12.20 4.92
N ALA A 121 -9.35 11.84 5.92
CA ALA A 121 -8.55 12.79 6.66
C ALA A 121 -7.60 13.54 5.70
N SER A 122 -7.30 14.80 6.01
CA SER A 122 -6.54 15.70 5.12
C SER A 122 -5.09 15.27 4.87
N ASP A 123 -4.56 14.36 5.67
CA ASP A 123 -3.22 13.77 5.53
C ASP A 123 -3.25 12.44 4.76
N ALA A 124 -4.43 11.88 4.48
CA ALA A 124 -4.55 10.69 3.65
C ALA A 124 -4.11 10.97 2.21
N ASP A 125 -3.42 10.02 1.61
CA ASP A 125 -2.92 10.14 0.24
C ASP A 125 -4.05 10.31 -0.79
N VAL A 126 -5.12 9.51 -0.68
CA VAL A 126 -6.30 9.64 -1.56
C VAL A 126 -6.97 11.01 -1.44
N GLN A 127 -7.06 11.58 -0.22
CA GLN A 127 -7.60 12.93 -0.04
C GLN A 127 -6.72 13.97 -0.73
N ASN A 128 -5.39 13.86 -0.56
CA ASN A 128 -4.45 14.77 -1.22
C ASN A 128 -4.56 14.70 -2.75
N VAL A 129 -4.71 13.50 -3.30
CA VAL A 129 -4.92 13.29 -4.75
C VAL A 129 -6.24 13.90 -5.19
N PHE A 130 -7.34 13.64 -4.48
CA PHE A 130 -8.65 14.20 -4.77
C PHE A 130 -8.63 15.75 -4.76
N ASP A 131 -7.99 16.34 -3.76
CA ASP A 131 -7.87 17.79 -3.65
C ASP A 131 -7.11 18.38 -4.85
N GLN A 132 -6.09 17.69 -5.37
CA GLN A 132 -5.33 18.11 -6.54
C GLN A 132 -6.13 17.97 -7.85
N LEU A 133 -6.75 16.83 -8.05
CA LEU A 133 -7.42 16.49 -9.31
C LEU A 133 -8.79 17.18 -9.44
N VAL A 134 -9.56 17.18 -8.36
CA VAL A 134 -10.96 17.65 -8.36
C VAL A 134 -11.09 19.02 -7.70
N MET A 135 -10.73 19.16 -6.42
CA MET A 135 -11.03 20.38 -5.67
C MET A 135 -10.19 21.57 -6.12
N LYS A 136 -8.96 21.34 -6.52
CA LYS A 136 -8.01 22.36 -7.06
C LYS A 136 -7.91 23.57 -6.15
N SER A 137 -7.96 24.18 -5.47
CA SER A 137 -7.97 25.32 -4.54
C SER A 137 -9.29 25.52 -3.79
N ARG A 138 -10.31 24.72 -4.04
CA ARG A 138 -11.57 24.77 -3.28
C ARG A 138 -11.45 23.89 -2.04
N SER A 139 -12.03 24.34 -0.95
CA SER A 139 -12.09 23.55 0.28
C SER A 139 -13.31 22.62 0.28
N VAL A 140 -13.15 21.43 0.86
CA VAL A 140 -14.27 20.55 1.16
C VAL A 140 -15.13 21.18 2.25
N THR A 141 -16.44 20.96 2.20
CA THR A 141 -17.38 21.42 3.22
C THR A 141 -17.04 20.89 4.60
N SER A 142 -17.20 21.73 5.62
CA SER A 142 -17.02 21.32 7.02
C SER A 142 -18.08 20.32 7.51
N PHE A 143 -19.14 20.09 6.74
CA PHE A 143 -20.17 19.09 7.03
C PHE A 143 -19.88 17.71 6.42
N ALA A 144 -18.78 17.55 5.69
CA ALA A 144 -18.37 16.24 5.19
C ALA A 144 -18.00 15.30 6.34
N ASN A 145 -18.45 14.06 6.22
CA ASN A 145 -18.06 12.99 7.13
C ASN A 145 -16.67 12.47 6.73
N VAL A 146 -15.95 11.90 7.68
CA VAL A 146 -14.59 11.38 7.45
C VAL A 146 -14.59 9.87 7.59
N ALA A 147 -14.17 9.17 6.54
CA ALA A 147 -13.90 7.74 6.57
C ALA A 147 -12.44 7.49 6.97
N ALA A 148 -12.22 6.48 7.80
CA ALA A 148 -10.89 6.14 8.29
C ALA A 148 -10.06 5.38 7.25
N SER A 149 -10.71 4.71 6.28
CA SER A 149 -10.03 3.90 5.27
C SER A 149 -10.88 3.74 4.01
N PRO A 150 -10.29 3.35 2.86
CA PRO A 150 -11.05 2.99 1.65
C PRO A 150 -12.01 1.82 1.86
N GLN A 151 -11.67 0.86 2.72
CA GLN A 151 -12.60 -0.23 3.08
C GLN A 151 -13.86 0.31 3.74
N GLN A 152 -13.73 1.18 4.75
CA GLN A 152 -14.89 1.80 5.40
C GLN A 152 -15.70 2.64 4.41
N MET A 153 -15.05 3.40 3.54
CA MET A 153 -15.73 4.16 2.49
C MET A 153 -16.52 3.24 1.57
N SER A 154 -15.94 2.15 1.11
CA SER A 154 -16.60 1.15 0.27
C SER A 154 -17.85 0.57 0.97
N ASP A 155 -17.74 0.21 2.25
CA ASP A 155 -18.84 -0.35 3.03
C ASP A 155 -20.00 0.66 3.17
N LEU A 156 -19.69 1.92 3.47
CA LEU A 156 -20.69 3.01 3.57
C LEU A 156 -21.41 3.24 2.24
N LEU A 157 -20.67 3.34 1.14
CA LEU A 157 -21.24 3.53 -0.20
C LEU A 157 -22.11 2.35 -0.66
N ASN A 158 -21.90 1.16 -0.11
CA ASN A 158 -22.74 -0.01 -0.39
C ASN A 158 -24.00 -0.07 0.47
N THR A 159 -23.98 0.46 1.69
CA THR A 159 -25.06 0.30 2.67
C THR A 159 -25.96 1.52 2.77
N GLU A 160 -25.46 2.74 2.55
CA GLU A 160 -26.18 3.97 2.76
C GLU A 160 -26.56 4.65 1.43
N LYS A 161 -27.86 4.79 1.16
CA LYS A 161 -28.41 5.21 -0.14
C LYS A 161 -28.03 6.62 -0.56
N ASP A 162 -28.01 7.55 0.40
CA ASP A 162 -27.82 8.98 0.15
C ASP A 162 -26.37 9.41 0.37
N THR A 163 -25.42 8.50 0.11
CA THR A 163 -23.99 8.74 0.28
C THR A 163 -23.26 8.94 -1.04
N VAL A 164 -22.27 9.82 -1.01
CA VAL A 164 -21.28 10.01 -2.05
C VAL A 164 -19.90 10.15 -1.39
N GLY A 165 -18.88 9.54 -1.99
CA GLY A 165 -17.54 9.57 -1.44
C GLY A 165 -16.47 9.38 -2.51
N ILE A 166 -15.22 9.42 -2.06
CA ILE A 166 -14.03 9.24 -2.89
C ILE A 166 -13.55 7.81 -2.71
N LEU A 167 -13.28 7.10 -3.81
CA LEU A 167 -12.82 5.72 -3.71
C LEU A 167 -11.77 5.40 -4.78
N PRO A 168 -10.63 4.81 -4.43
CA PRO A 168 -9.75 4.17 -5.41
C PRO A 168 -10.50 2.98 -6.04
N ARG A 169 -10.32 2.75 -7.34
CA ARG A 169 -11.06 1.72 -8.10
C ARG A 169 -10.90 0.32 -7.50
N GLN A 170 -9.72 -0.03 -7.04
CA GLN A 170 -9.47 -1.35 -6.43
C GLN A 170 -10.32 -1.63 -5.19
N TRP A 171 -10.84 -0.58 -4.53
CA TRP A 171 -11.71 -0.69 -3.37
C TRP A 171 -13.20 -0.65 -3.72
N MET A 172 -13.51 -0.46 -5.00
CA MET A 172 -14.89 -0.42 -5.45
C MET A 172 -15.49 -1.83 -5.45
N ALA A 173 -16.56 -2.03 -4.68
CA ALA A 173 -17.22 -3.32 -4.53
C ALA A 173 -18.75 -3.18 -4.46
N GLY A 174 -19.45 -4.27 -4.64
CA GLY A 174 -20.88 -4.40 -4.37
C GLY A 174 -21.77 -3.55 -5.26
N SER A 175 -22.64 -2.76 -4.62
CA SER A 175 -23.67 -1.95 -5.28
C SER A 175 -23.26 -0.49 -5.51
N ALA A 176 -22.01 -0.13 -5.19
CA ALA A 176 -21.48 1.20 -5.44
C ALA A 176 -21.36 1.47 -6.95
N ARG A 177 -21.54 2.72 -7.35
CA ARG A 177 -21.50 3.16 -8.74
C ARG A 177 -20.59 4.36 -8.89
N GLU A 178 -19.69 4.31 -9.88
CA GLU A 178 -18.93 5.46 -10.33
C GLU A 178 -19.90 6.54 -10.86
N VAL A 179 -19.73 7.76 -10.37
CA VAL A 179 -20.48 8.93 -10.81
C VAL A 179 -19.57 9.99 -11.42
N TYR A 180 -18.27 9.91 -11.17
CA TYR A 180 -17.26 10.75 -11.81
C TYR A 180 -15.87 10.08 -11.72
N PHE A 181 -15.16 10.06 -12.85
CA PHE A 181 -13.75 9.66 -12.92
C PHE A 181 -12.86 10.88 -12.68
N ALA A 182 -12.12 10.90 -11.58
CA ALA A 182 -11.27 12.03 -11.24
C ALA A 182 -9.91 12.02 -11.99
N GLY A 183 -9.38 10.84 -12.24
CA GLY A 183 -8.12 10.63 -12.96
C GLY A 183 -7.35 9.41 -12.46
N SER A 184 -6.28 9.07 -13.17
CA SER A 184 -5.30 8.05 -12.75
C SER A 184 -4.11 8.71 -12.10
N VAL A 185 -3.54 8.04 -11.11
CA VAL A 185 -2.32 8.48 -10.40
C VAL A 185 -1.38 7.29 -10.17
N PRO A 186 -0.07 7.53 -10.10
CA PRO A 186 0.87 6.45 -9.86
C PRO A 186 0.69 5.86 -8.46
N VAL A 187 0.90 4.55 -8.36
CA VAL A 187 1.16 3.87 -7.11
C VAL A 187 2.66 3.75 -6.94
N LEU A 188 3.17 4.17 -5.80
CA LEU A 188 4.57 4.39 -5.58
C LEU A 188 5.13 3.50 -4.47
N ALA A 189 6.30 2.93 -4.73
CA ALA A 189 7.22 2.42 -3.74
C ALA A 189 8.30 3.47 -3.50
N ILE A 190 8.41 3.98 -2.28
CA ILE A 190 9.38 5.00 -1.87
C ILE A 190 10.38 4.34 -0.93
N THR A 191 11.67 4.57 -1.14
CA THR A 191 12.76 4.02 -0.32
C THR A 191 13.57 5.12 0.33
N GLN A 192 14.25 4.83 1.43
CA GLN A 192 15.10 5.81 2.11
C GLN A 192 16.38 6.17 1.31
N ALA A 193 16.89 5.19 0.57
CA ALA A 193 18.07 5.32 -0.27
C ALA A 193 17.90 4.47 -1.52
N GLU A 194 18.82 4.58 -2.48
CA GLU A 194 18.82 3.75 -3.70
C GLU A 194 18.75 2.27 -3.33
N PRO A 195 17.70 1.51 -3.77
CA PRO A 195 17.48 0.14 -3.35
C PRO A 195 18.54 -0.81 -3.90
N LYS A 196 18.90 -1.81 -3.10
CA LYS A 196 19.86 -2.86 -3.45
C LYS A 196 19.38 -4.20 -2.89
N GLY A 197 19.90 -5.31 -3.46
CA GLY A 197 19.61 -6.64 -2.97
C GLY A 197 18.12 -6.91 -2.91
N ALA A 198 17.65 -7.45 -1.81
CA ALA A 198 16.27 -7.86 -1.63
C ALA A 198 15.23 -6.73 -1.80
N VAL A 199 15.54 -5.51 -1.40
CA VAL A 199 14.65 -4.35 -1.61
C VAL A 199 14.46 -4.07 -3.10
N LEU A 200 15.54 -4.10 -3.89
CA LEU A 200 15.46 -3.92 -5.34
C LEU A 200 14.69 -5.06 -6.01
N ASP A 201 14.90 -6.31 -5.57
CA ASP A 201 14.22 -7.48 -6.12
C ASP A 201 12.71 -7.42 -5.86
N LEU A 202 12.30 -6.99 -4.65
CA LEU A 202 10.89 -6.80 -4.29
C LEU A 202 10.22 -5.70 -5.12
N ILE A 203 10.86 -4.53 -5.27
CA ILE A 203 10.33 -3.45 -6.12
C ILE A 203 10.24 -3.90 -7.58
N SER A 204 11.25 -4.58 -8.10
CA SER A 204 11.25 -5.11 -9.47
C SER A 204 10.17 -6.18 -9.68
N CYS A 205 9.80 -6.90 -8.63
CA CYS A 205 8.69 -7.86 -8.69
C CYS A 205 7.34 -7.14 -8.79
N LEU A 206 7.14 -6.06 -8.03
CA LEU A 206 5.90 -5.26 -8.08
C LEU A 206 5.70 -4.52 -9.41
N GLN A 207 6.78 -4.27 -10.18
CA GLN A 207 6.73 -3.58 -11.48
C GLN A 207 6.41 -4.49 -12.66
N ARG A 208 6.06 -5.76 -12.44
CA ARG A 208 5.76 -6.75 -13.50
C ARG A 208 4.29 -6.83 -13.82
#